data_6984e4806c3a5bdaacc23697fdf3a090
#
_entry.id   6984e4806c3a5bdaacc23697fdf3a090
#
_cell.length_a   1.000
_cell.length_b   1.000
_cell.length_c   1.000
_cell.angle_alpha   90.00
_cell.angle_beta   90.00
_cell.angle_gamma   90.00
#
_symmetry.space_group_name_H-M   'P 1'
#
loop_
_entity.id
_entity.type
_entity.pdbx_description
1 polymer ?
#
loop_
_entity_poly.entity_id
_entity_poly.type
_entity_poly.pdbx_seq_one_letter_code
_entity_poly.pdbx_strand_id
1 'polypeptide(L)'
;MEEPETIEPEYLDIKKEYEIKIDDNKIKIEINKDEIIFSLFIDLSFNKYIKIFKYDEFIKIYEISKDKDINKIYNTLIKYKYEINEKEKKIIFNNGKVIKLEESIKLTNEEMIKELIMEIKTIKKEKKDLEKQVHELENKVYNYKDEINLIYNTANEGEYQIFDIDL
;
A
#
# COMPACT_ATOMS: atom_id res chain seq x y z
N MET A 1 -51.48 -9.38 29.72
CA MET A 1 -50.51 -8.29 29.51
C MET A 1 -49.18 -8.95 29.35
N GLU A 2 -48.76 -9.11 28.12
CA GLU A 2 -47.41 -9.61 27.80
C GLU A 2 -46.45 -8.43 27.93
N GLU A 3 -45.42 -8.61 28.75
CA GLU A 3 -44.34 -7.66 28.88
C GLU A 3 -43.57 -7.57 27.53
N PRO A 4 -43.19 -6.38 27.05
CA PRO A 4 -42.41 -6.27 25.83
C PRO A 4 -41.03 -6.88 26.08
N GLU A 5 -40.67 -7.86 25.27
CA GLU A 5 -39.29 -8.36 25.16
C GLU A 5 -38.38 -7.18 24.86
N THR A 6 -37.54 -6.85 25.83
CA THR A 6 -36.43 -5.94 25.63
C THR A 6 -35.43 -6.61 24.69
N ILE A 7 -35.49 -6.24 23.42
CA ILE A 7 -34.43 -6.57 22.45
C ILE A 7 -33.20 -5.84 22.92
N GLU A 8 -32.28 -6.57 23.57
CA GLU A 8 -30.92 -6.05 23.79
C GLU A 8 -30.33 -5.69 22.45
N PRO A 9 -29.76 -4.47 22.29
CA PRO A 9 -29.11 -4.11 21.03
C PRO A 9 -27.97 -5.10 20.79
N GLU A 10 -28.05 -5.84 19.69
CA GLU A 10 -26.95 -6.63 19.15
C GLU A 10 -25.73 -5.71 19.09
N TYR A 11 -24.81 -5.88 20.03
CA TYR A 11 -23.52 -5.19 20.00
C TYR A 11 -22.77 -5.70 18.77
N LEU A 12 -22.92 -5.01 17.66
CA LEU A 12 -22.07 -5.16 16.49
C LEU A 12 -20.63 -5.16 16.97
N ASP A 13 -19.96 -6.29 16.81
CA ASP A 13 -18.52 -6.40 17.10
C ASP A 13 -17.78 -5.42 16.20
N ILE A 14 -17.44 -4.26 16.79
CA ILE A 14 -16.72 -3.19 16.08
C ILE A 14 -15.31 -3.72 15.84
N LYS A 15 -15.09 -4.24 14.65
CA LYS A 15 -13.75 -4.61 14.16
C LYS A 15 -13.24 -3.52 13.26
N LYS A 16 -12.01 -3.05 13.51
CA LYS A 16 -11.28 -2.13 12.65
C LYS A 16 -10.10 -2.84 12.04
N GLU A 17 -9.90 -2.63 10.74
CA GLU A 17 -8.76 -3.19 10.01
C GLU A 17 -8.02 -2.08 9.27
N TYR A 18 -6.71 -2.20 9.22
CA TYR A 18 -5.84 -1.30 8.50
C TYR A 18 -4.68 -2.07 7.85
N GLU A 19 -4.42 -1.81 6.58
CA GLU A 19 -3.31 -2.40 5.85
C GLU A 19 -2.34 -1.32 5.38
N ILE A 20 -1.06 -1.62 5.52
CA ILE A 20 0.04 -0.74 5.10
C ILE A 20 0.97 -1.57 4.22
N LYS A 21 1.24 -1.11 3.00
CA LYS A 21 2.25 -1.69 2.13
C LYS A 21 3.54 -0.88 2.27
N ILE A 22 4.64 -1.57 2.54
CA ILE A 22 6.00 -1.00 2.63
C ILE A 22 6.89 -1.87 1.77
N ASP A 23 7.33 -1.34 0.63
CA ASP A 23 8.01 -2.08 -0.41
C ASP A 23 7.20 -3.32 -0.83
N ASP A 24 7.78 -4.51 -0.77
CA ASP A 24 7.12 -5.77 -1.10
C ASP A 24 6.43 -6.42 0.12
N ASN A 25 6.50 -5.77 1.28
CA ASN A 25 5.94 -6.29 2.52
C ASN A 25 4.61 -5.60 2.85
N LYS A 26 3.79 -6.28 3.65
CA LYS A 26 2.51 -5.77 4.10
C LYS A 26 2.34 -5.96 5.60
N ILE A 27 1.90 -4.91 6.28
CA ILE A 27 1.45 -4.95 7.68
C ILE A 27 -0.07 -4.88 7.67
N LYS A 28 -0.73 -5.81 8.34
CA LYS A 28 -2.15 -5.74 8.66
C LYS A 28 -2.33 -5.57 10.16
N ILE A 29 -3.14 -4.60 10.54
CA ILE A 29 -3.49 -4.33 11.93
C ILE A 29 -5.00 -4.54 12.09
N GLU A 30 -5.39 -5.42 12.99
CA GLU A 30 -6.78 -5.72 13.30
C GLU A 30 -7.04 -5.36 14.76
N ILE A 31 -8.08 -4.61 15.02
CA ILE A 31 -8.45 -4.14 16.35
C ILE A 31 -9.88 -4.55 16.64
N ASN A 32 -10.10 -5.28 17.70
CA ASN A 32 -11.40 -5.60 18.23
C ASN A 32 -11.49 -5.19 19.72
N LYS A 33 -12.56 -5.54 20.41
CA LYS A 33 -12.77 -5.19 21.82
C LYS A 33 -11.71 -5.76 22.76
N ASP A 34 -11.19 -6.95 22.44
CA ASP A 34 -10.39 -7.74 23.37
C ASP A 34 -8.92 -7.76 22.97
N GLU A 35 -8.64 -7.61 21.66
CA GLU A 35 -7.32 -7.87 21.09
C GLU A 35 -6.93 -6.87 20.01
N ILE A 36 -5.62 -6.68 19.88
CA ILE A 36 -4.98 -5.99 18.77
C ILE A 36 -4.00 -6.98 18.14
N ILE A 37 -4.20 -7.25 16.86
CA ILE A 37 -3.42 -8.24 16.12
C ILE A 37 -2.58 -7.51 15.08
N PHE A 38 -1.27 -7.69 15.14
CA PHE A 38 -0.34 -7.27 14.11
C PHE A 38 0.05 -8.48 13.28
N SER A 39 -0.15 -8.40 11.99
CA SER A 39 0.27 -9.41 11.01
C SER A 39 1.25 -8.80 10.03
N LEU A 40 2.39 -9.45 9.84
CA LEU A 40 3.42 -9.08 8.87
C LEU A 40 3.47 -10.15 7.78
N PHE A 41 3.28 -9.72 6.55
CA PHE A 41 3.46 -10.52 5.35
C PHE A 41 4.75 -10.06 4.68
N ILE A 42 5.71 -10.98 4.58
CA ILE A 42 7.00 -10.68 3.97
C ILE A 42 7.01 -11.32 2.61
N ASP A 43 7.13 -10.47 1.58
CA ASP A 43 7.22 -10.85 0.17
C ASP A 43 6.60 -12.23 -0.11
N LEU A 44 6.12 -12.64 -1.15
CA LEU A 44 5.53 -13.93 -1.58
C LEU A 44 5.79 -15.20 -0.69
N SER A 45 6.21 -15.01 0.59
CA SER A 45 6.55 -16.11 1.52
C SER A 45 5.31 -16.78 2.04
N PHE A 46 4.20 -16.92 1.50
CA PHE A 46 2.99 -17.63 1.96
C PHE A 46 2.89 -17.91 3.48
N ASN A 47 3.67 -17.18 4.26
CA ASN A 47 3.67 -17.18 5.71
C ASN A 47 3.35 -15.77 6.21
N LYS A 48 2.56 -15.71 7.26
CA LYS A 48 2.37 -14.47 8.01
C LYS A 48 2.97 -14.64 9.40
N TYR A 49 3.59 -13.59 9.87
CA TYR A 49 4.10 -13.50 11.24
C TYR A 49 3.12 -12.67 12.02
N ILE A 50 2.69 -13.14 13.20
CA ILE A 50 1.68 -12.46 13.99
C ILE A 50 2.16 -12.18 15.41
N LYS A 51 1.59 -11.13 15.99
CA LYS A 51 1.63 -10.84 17.42
C LYS A 51 0.24 -10.38 17.85
N ILE A 52 -0.29 -11.04 18.83
CA ILE A 52 -1.59 -10.74 19.44
C ILE A 52 -1.34 -10.10 20.78
N PHE A 53 -1.95 -8.96 21.02
CA PHE A 53 -1.95 -8.29 22.30
C PHE A 53 -3.36 -8.24 22.85
N LYS A 54 -3.51 -8.47 24.14
CA LYS A 54 -4.73 -8.03 24.81
C LYS A 54 -4.83 -6.53 24.74
N TYR A 55 -6.01 -6.02 24.51
CA TYR A 55 -6.25 -4.59 24.32
C TYR A 55 -5.66 -3.72 25.42
N ASP A 56 -5.94 -4.06 26.70
CA ASP A 56 -5.43 -3.33 27.86
C ASP A 56 -3.91 -3.38 28.00
N GLU A 57 -3.30 -4.50 27.63
CA GLU A 57 -1.85 -4.69 27.66
C GLU A 57 -1.17 -3.81 26.61
N PHE A 58 -1.70 -3.81 25.39
CA PHE A 58 -1.18 -3.00 24.29
C PHE A 58 -1.19 -1.51 24.63
N ILE A 59 -2.32 -1.00 25.13
CA ILE A 59 -2.42 0.41 25.53
C ILE A 59 -1.38 0.78 26.58
N LYS A 60 -1.18 -0.08 27.57
CA LYS A 60 -0.22 0.14 28.65
C LYS A 60 1.23 0.15 28.15
N ILE A 61 1.59 -0.80 27.29
CA ILE A 61 2.96 -0.93 26.77
C ILE A 61 3.29 0.20 25.79
N TYR A 62 2.36 0.54 24.91
CA TYR A 62 2.61 1.49 23.81
C TYR A 62 2.14 2.92 24.12
N GLU A 63 1.50 3.14 25.28
CA GLU A 63 1.05 4.46 25.76
C GLU A 63 0.21 5.24 24.74
N ILE A 64 -0.55 4.51 23.93
CA ILE A 64 -1.23 5.07 22.74
C ILE A 64 -2.44 5.93 23.14
N SER A 65 -3.15 5.57 24.19
CA SER A 65 -4.29 6.32 24.71
C SER A 65 -4.60 5.90 26.14
N LYS A 66 -5.08 6.84 26.96
CA LYS A 66 -5.63 6.51 28.26
C LYS A 66 -7.08 6.04 28.17
N ASP A 67 -7.73 6.33 27.06
CA ASP A 67 -9.12 5.98 26.80
C ASP A 67 -9.19 4.66 26.00
N LYS A 68 -10.07 3.77 26.44
CA LYS A 68 -10.33 2.47 25.79
C LYS A 68 -11.22 2.61 24.54
N ASP A 69 -11.05 3.67 23.75
CA ASP A 69 -11.81 3.90 22.54
C ASP A 69 -11.09 3.32 21.33
N ILE A 70 -11.66 2.29 20.74
CA ILE A 70 -11.16 1.60 19.52
C ILE A 70 -10.91 2.60 18.40
N ASN A 71 -11.78 3.60 18.23
CA ASN A 71 -11.62 4.61 17.18
C ASN A 71 -10.41 5.51 17.42
N LYS A 72 -10.17 5.90 18.66
CA LYS A 72 -9.00 6.71 19.01
C LYS A 72 -7.70 5.94 18.80
N ILE A 73 -7.67 4.67 19.18
CA ILE A 73 -6.49 3.82 18.98
C ILE A 73 -6.26 3.59 17.49
N TYR A 74 -7.30 3.25 16.74
CA TYR A 74 -7.23 3.12 15.31
C TYR A 74 -6.67 4.38 14.64
N ASN A 75 -7.24 5.55 14.97
CA ASN A 75 -6.80 6.83 14.43
C ASN A 75 -5.36 7.20 14.83
N THR A 76 -4.87 6.71 15.95
CA THR A 76 -3.48 6.88 16.38
C THR A 76 -2.57 5.96 15.58
N LEU A 77 -2.92 4.69 15.45
CA LEU A 77 -2.12 3.71 14.73
C LEU A 77 -1.96 4.05 13.24
N ILE A 78 -3.01 4.52 12.56
CA ILE A 78 -2.91 4.91 11.15
C ILE A 78 -2.02 6.13 10.89
N LYS A 79 -1.74 6.94 11.91
CA LYS A 79 -0.85 8.11 11.79
C LYS A 79 0.62 7.77 11.97
N TYR A 80 0.95 6.61 12.54
CA TYR A 80 2.33 6.18 12.68
C TYR A 80 2.94 5.84 11.34
N LYS A 81 4.22 6.14 11.20
CA LYS A 81 5.05 5.56 10.14
C LYS A 81 5.66 4.27 10.67
N TYR A 82 5.74 3.30 9.81
CA TYR A 82 6.22 1.97 10.15
C TYR A 82 7.44 1.63 9.30
N GLU A 83 8.39 0.93 9.92
CA GLU A 83 9.52 0.31 9.25
C GLU A 83 9.50 -1.19 9.56
N ILE A 84 10.02 -2.00 8.65
CA ILE A 84 10.05 -3.45 8.79
C ILE A 84 11.49 -3.92 8.83
N ASN A 85 11.83 -4.68 9.88
CA ASN A 85 13.05 -5.47 9.89
C ASN A 85 12.68 -6.93 9.56
N GLU A 86 12.89 -7.31 8.30
CA GLU A 86 12.53 -8.64 7.80
C GLU A 86 13.31 -9.77 8.48
N LYS A 87 14.61 -9.56 8.74
CA LYS A 87 15.47 -10.58 9.36
C LYS A 87 15.03 -10.92 10.77
N GLU A 88 14.67 -9.91 11.53
CA GLU A 88 14.28 -10.07 12.93
C GLU A 88 12.77 -10.20 13.12
N LYS A 89 11.99 -10.09 12.03
CA LYS A 89 10.52 -10.11 12.05
C LYS A 89 9.96 -9.06 13.02
N LYS A 90 10.42 -7.83 12.85
CA LYS A 90 10.04 -6.69 13.70
C LYS A 90 9.33 -5.61 12.90
N ILE A 91 8.32 -5.02 13.53
CA ILE A 91 7.68 -3.77 13.09
C ILE A 91 8.17 -2.67 14.02
N ILE A 92 8.71 -1.61 13.45
CA ILE A 92 9.28 -0.47 14.17
C ILE A 92 8.39 0.74 13.92
N PHE A 93 7.95 1.38 14.99
CA PHE A 93 7.18 2.63 14.90
C PHE A 93 8.11 3.83 14.83
N ASN A 94 7.67 4.92 14.22
CA ASN A 94 8.44 6.16 14.14
C ASN A 94 8.76 6.81 15.50
N ASN A 95 8.12 6.37 16.60
CA ASN A 95 8.45 6.77 17.96
C ASN A 95 9.51 5.87 18.62
N GLY A 96 10.11 4.95 17.87
CA GLY A 96 11.14 4.02 18.34
C GLY A 96 10.63 2.77 19.06
N LYS A 97 9.31 2.63 19.25
CA LYS A 97 8.73 1.40 19.82
C LYS A 97 8.76 0.28 18.80
N VAL A 98 8.94 -0.95 19.26
CA VAL A 98 9.17 -2.13 18.40
C VAL A 98 8.22 -3.25 18.79
N ILE A 99 7.60 -3.87 17.80
CA ILE A 99 6.86 -5.13 17.96
C ILE A 99 7.67 -6.25 17.33
N LYS A 100 8.03 -7.25 18.11
CA LYS A 100 8.62 -8.49 17.63
C LYS A 100 7.50 -9.50 17.38
N LEU A 101 7.46 -10.03 16.17
CA LEU A 101 6.48 -11.02 15.74
C LEU A 101 7.09 -12.42 15.94
N GLU A 102 6.52 -13.18 16.83
CA GLU A 102 7.13 -14.44 17.30
C GLU A 102 6.51 -15.67 16.65
N GLU A 103 5.25 -15.54 16.24
CA GLU A 103 4.50 -16.65 15.68
C GLU A 103 4.45 -16.59 14.16
N SER A 104 4.84 -17.68 13.50
CA SER A 104 4.73 -17.85 12.06
C SER A 104 3.57 -18.78 11.74
N ILE A 105 2.59 -18.26 10.99
CA ILE A 105 1.43 -19.05 10.55
C ILE A 105 1.47 -19.16 9.03
N LYS A 106 1.34 -20.40 8.54
CA LYS A 106 1.18 -20.62 7.11
C LYS A 106 -0.19 -20.10 6.66
N LEU A 107 -0.23 -19.37 5.57
CA LEU A 107 -1.49 -18.89 4.99
C LEU A 107 -2.38 -20.08 4.59
N THR A 108 -3.67 -19.93 4.80
CA THR A 108 -4.65 -20.86 4.25
C THR A 108 -4.72 -20.72 2.73
N ASN A 109 -5.22 -21.73 2.03
CA ASN A 109 -5.40 -21.66 0.58
C ASN A 109 -6.26 -20.46 0.16
N GLU A 110 -7.28 -20.12 0.93
CA GLU A 110 -8.13 -18.95 0.66
C GLU A 110 -7.35 -17.63 0.82
N GLU A 111 -6.55 -17.50 1.87
CA GLU A 111 -5.69 -16.33 2.07
C GLU A 111 -4.67 -16.21 0.95
N MET A 112 -4.01 -17.31 0.55
CA MET A 112 -3.06 -17.32 -0.58
C MET A 112 -3.73 -16.89 -1.88
N ILE A 113 -4.92 -17.40 -2.18
CA ILE A 113 -5.67 -17.02 -3.38
C ILE A 113 -6.03 -15.53 -3.35
N LYS A 114 -6.47 -15.00 -2.20
CA LYS A 114 -6.78 -13.57 -2.07
C LYS A 114 -5.55 -12.70 -2.34
N GLU A 115 -4.40 -13.04 -1.74
CA GLU A 115 -3.15 -12.30 -1.96
C GLU A 115 -2.74 -12.34 -3.44
N LEU A 116 -2.77 -13.50 -4.07
CA LEU A 116 -2.45 -13.63 -5.50
C LEU A 116 -3.40 -12.84 -6.41
N ILE A 117 -4.69 -12.80 -6.09
CA ILE A 117 -5.66 -11.99 -6.83
C ILE A 117 -5.35 -10.49 -6.68
N MET A 118 -4.98 -10.05 -5.48
CA MET A 118 -4.61 -8.65 -5.26
C MET A 118 -3.33 -8.28 -6.01
N GLU A 119 -2.33 -9.14 -5.99
CA GLU A 119 -1.09 -8.96 -6.75
C GLU A 119 -1.34 -8.86 -8.26
N ILE A 120 -2.15 -9.77 -8.82
CA ILE A 120 -2.55 -9.73 -10.22
C ILE A 120 -3.26 -8.43 -10.59
N LYS A 121 -4.12 -7.91 -9.71
CA LYS A 121 -4.80 -6.62 -9.93
C LYS A 121 -3.80 -5.45 -9.95
N THR A 122 -2.83 -5.46 -9.05
CA THR A 122 -1.76 -4.46 -9.00
C THR A 122 -0.93 -4.48 -10.28
N ILE A 123 -0.44 -5.66 -10.68
CA ILE A 123 0.34 -5.85 -11.91
C ILE A 123 -0.45 -5.40 -13.15
N LYS A 124 -1.74 -5.72 -13.24
CA LYS A 124 -2.59 -5.26 -14.35
C LYS A 124 -2.71 -3.74 -14.41
N LYS A 125 -2.79 -3.08 -13.24
CA LYS A 125 -2.84 -1.62 -13.18
C LYS A 125 -1.51 -1.02 -13.62
N GLU A 126 -0.40 -1.50 -13.08
CA GLU A 126 0.95 -1.04 -13.43
C GLU A 126 1.24 -1.24 -14.93
N LYS A 127 0.87 -2.39 -15.48
CA LYS A 127 0.97 -2.66 -16.91
C LYS A 127 0.23 -1.60 -17.73
N LYS A 128 -1.01 -1.28 -17.36
CA LYS A 128 -1.81 -0.26 -18.06
C LYS A 128 -1.18 1.14 -17.97
N ASP A 129 -0.61 1.48 -16.82
CA ASP A 129 0.06 2.76 -16.63
C ASP A 129 1.35 2.84 -17.47
N LEU A 130 2.12 1.75 -17.55
CA LEU A 130 3.29 1.63 -18.43
C LEU A 130 2.92 1.71 -19.92
N GLU A 131 1.88 1.02 -20.36
CA GLU A 131 1.37 1.11 -21.74
C GLU A 131 1.04 2.55 -22.11
N LYS A 132 0.42 3.31 -21.19
CA LYS A 132 0.14 4.73 -21.40
C LYS A 132 1.41 5.57 -21.51
N GLN A 133 2.40 5.34 -20.65
CA GLN A 133 3.69 6.03 -20.72
C GLN A 133 4.45 5.73 -22.01
N VAL A 134 4.44 4.48 -22.48
CA VAL A 134 5.03 4.10 -23.76
C VAL A 134 4.36 4.86 -24.90
N HIS A 135 3.05 4.90 -24.93
CA HIS A 135 2.31 5.64 -25.95
C HIS A 135 2.60 7.15 -25.95
N GLU A 136 2.73 7.75 -24.77
CA GLU A 136 3.14 9.16 -24.65
C GLU A 136 4.56 9.40 -25.17
N LEU A 137 5.49 8.47 -24.91
CA LEU A 137 6.86 8.54 -25.42
C LEU A 137 6.92 8.35 -26.95
N GLU A 138 6.16 7.42 -27.50
CA GLU A 138 6.05 7.20 -28.93
C GLU A 138 5.55 8.47 -29.66
N ASN A 139 4.55 9.14 -29.10
CA ASN A 139 4.05 10.41 -29.64
C ASN A 139 5.10 11.52 -29.58
N LYS A 140 5.89 11.60 -28.51
CA LYS A 140 7.01 12.56 -28.43
C LYS A 140 8.08 12.28 -29.48
N VAL A 141 8.46 11.03 -29.66
CA VAL A 141 9.45 10.62 -30.69
C VAL A 141 8.93 10.97 -32.08
N TYR A 142 7.65 10.76 -32.36
CA TYR A 142 7.04 11.12 -33.62
C TYR A 142 7.11 12.61 -33.89
N ASN A 143 6.74 13.43 -32.90
CA ASN A 143 6.82 14.89 -33.02
C ASN A 143 8.27 15.39 -33.25
N TYR A 144 9.26 14.81 -32.55
CA TYR A 144 10.66 15.16 -32.79
C TYR A 144 11.15 14.81 -34.20
N LYS A 145 10.68 13.67 -34.77
CA LYS A 145 10.97 13.33 -36.17
C LYS A 145 10.44 14.38 -37.14
N ASP A 146 9.22 14.85 -36.91
CA ASP A 146 8.61 15.87 -37.74
C ASP A 146 9.34 17.21 -37.64
N GLU A 147 9.74 17.61 -36.43
CA GLU A 147 10.55 18.81 -36.21
C GLU A 147 11.92 18.73 -36.90
N ILE A 148 12.61 17.59 -36.82
CA ILE A 148 13.89 17.35 -37.47
C ILE A 148 13.72 17.41 -38.99
N ASN A 149 12.68 16.81 -39.57
CA ASN A 149 12.40 16.85 -40.97
C ASN A 149 12.11 18.28 -41.46
N LEU A 150 11.38 19.06 -40.68
CA LEU A 150 11.10 20.46 -40.98
C LEU A 150 12.38 21.28 -41.02
N ILE A 151 13.26 21.14 -40.01
CA ILE A 151 14.54 21.84 -39.96
C ILE A 151 15.42 21.44 -41.16
N TYR A 152 15.51 20.18 -41.52
CA TYR A 152 16.28 19.70 -42.64
C TYR A 152 15.79 20.30 -43.97
N ASN A 153 14.49 20.32 -44.19
CA ASN A 153 13.88 20.88 -45.38
C ASN A 153 14.13 22.40 -45.48
N THR A 154 13.96 23.10 -44.36
CA THR A 154 14.19 24.55 -44.32
C THR A 154 15.67 24.91 -44.57
N ALA A 155 16.61 24.11 -44.07
CA ALA A 155 18.03 24.30 -44.33
C ALA A 155 18.39 24.11 -45.81
N ASN A 156 17.81 23.06 -46.44
CA ASN A 156 18.02 22.79 -47.88
C ASN A 156 17.42 23.90 -48.75
N GLU A 157 16.24 24.42 -48.42
CA GLU A 157 15.64 25.54 -49.17
C GLU A 157 16.50 26.82 -49.04
N GLY A 158 17.11 27.05 -47.87
CA GLY A 158 18.05 28.14 -47.64
C GLY A 158 19.34 28.06 -48.47
N GLU A 159 19.86 26.83 -48.66
CA GLU A 159 21.02 26.61 -49.55
C GLU A 159 20.73 26.92 -51.02
N TYR A 160 19.56 26.57 -51.53
CA TYR A 160 19.15 26.89 -52.88
C TYR A 160 18.97 28.40 -53.12
N GLN A 161 18.54 29.15 -52.13
CA GLN A 161 18.39 30.61 -52.21
C GLN A 161 19.73 31.35 -52.21
N ILE A 162 20.80 30.82 -51.62
CA ILE A 162 22.13 31.41 -51.63
C ILE A 162 22.80 31.27 -52.98
N PHE A 163 22.52 30.22 -53.76
CA PHE A 163 23.08 30.02 -55.09
C PHE A 163 22.41 30.83 -56.22
N ASP A 164 21.17 31.32 -55.97
CA ASP A 164 20.43 32.14 -56.97
C ASP A 164 20.77 33.66 -56.88
N ILE A 165 21.59 34.10 -55.94
CA ILE A 165 21.92 35.51 -55.74
C ILE A 165 23.25 35.91 -56.47
N ASP A 166 24.06 34.96 -56.91
CA ASP A 166 25.39 35.21 -57.52
C ASP A 166 25.44 34.95 -59.06
N LEU A 167 24.32 35.12 -59.78
CA LEU A 167 24.23 35.18 -61.22
C LEU A 167 23.47 36.43 -61.66
#